data_a600f69e45739ab4df2cca693592d7f0
#
_entry.id   a600f69e45739ab4df2cca693592d7f0
#
_cell.length_a   1.000
_cell.length_b   1.000
_cell.length_c   1.000
_cell.angle_alpha   90.00
_cell.angle_beta   90.00
_cell.angle_gamma   90.00
#
_symmetry.space_group_name_H-M   'P 1'
#
loop_
_entity.id
_entity.type
_entity.pdbx_description
1 polymer ?
#
loop_
_entity_poly.entity_id
_entity_poly.type
_entity_poly.pdbx_seq_one_letter_code
_entity_poly.pdbx_strand_id
1 'polypeptide(L)'
;MFNCGVRLAHSGAGAGARAISIATARAMDTAAKTPSTAAETRPQTRLPRKTKQPSKFSTSIDTLRSVVEQQASVKLSNRQLFARLQVDPKTMDRLDMLSLGSQKRGRFERKRWFRYNEPEVKLPHIVFFAGAQKESSFPAATLPEIGFVGRSNVGKSTLINQICGSSAARVSDKPGMTQQINFYTAHSDFHLVDMPGYGFAFAKDEERQAWLPLIESFVRSRKTLRRVMVLLDARHGIKVNDREFVALLDRTGIKYQFVLTKCDLVHRDDLAKRHKLVSEETEKSRNCIPRVMMVSARHSAGLNDLRKEILHTCSLGQKYLADHKKKEAIAQTEYMEQLKIYKDTARAKKRRQN
;
A
#
# COMPACT_ATOMS: atom_id res chain seq x y z
N MET A 1 -52.83 34.74 15.96
CA MET A 1 -54.23 34.20 16.02
C MET A 1 -54.17 32.76 15.62
N PHE A 2 -54.65 31.89 16.59
CA PHE A 2 -54.95 30.46 16.49
C PHE A 2 -53.79 29.52 16.11
N ASN A 3 -53.14 28.78 16.96
CA ASN A 3 -53.41 27.89 18.12
C ASN A 3 -54.38 26.73 17.82
N CYS A 4 -53.81 25.49 17.77
CA CYS A 4 -54.39 24.20 18.16
C CYS A 4 -53.37 23.13 17.72
N GLY A 5 -52.72 22.35 18.46
CA GLY A 5 -52.87 21.79 19.80
C GLY A 5 -53.79 20.56 19.79
N VAL A 6 -53.21 19.34 19.63
CA VAL A 6 -53.77 18.13 20.29
C VAL A 6 -52.65 17.12 20.57
N ARG A 7 -52.55 16.82 21.85
CA ARG A 7 -51.90 15.65 22.47
C ARG A 7 -52.90 14.49 22.52
N LEU A 8 -52.36 13.30 22.74
CA LEU A 8 -52.79 12.17 23.60
C LEU A 8 -52.42 10.86 22.88
N ALA A 9 -51.61 9.99 23.33
CA ALA A 9 -51.38 9.30 24.58
C ALA A 9 -52.02 7.88 24.60
N HIS A 10 -51.20 6.98 25.07
CA HIS A 10 -51.47 5.67 25.65
C HIS A 10 -51.80 4.51 24.72
N SER A 11 -51.39 3.31 24.89
CA SER A 11 -50.86 2.41 25.91
C SER A 11 -50.84 1.03 25.20
N GLY A 12 -50.12 0.08 25.48
CA GLY A 12 -49.75 -0.71 26.58
C GLY A 12 -49.12 -2.04 26.12
N ALA A 13 -48.25 -2.46 26.91
CA ALA A 13 -47.99 -3.75 27.50
C ALA A 13 -48.25 -5.08 26.74
N GLY A 14 -47.27 -5.98 26.89
CA GLY A 14 -47.42 -7.44 26.78
C GLY A 14 -46.10 -8.10 26.38
N ALA A 15 -45.25 -8.35 27.23
CA ALA A 15 -44.79 -9.52 27.96
C ALA A 15 -44.90 -10.86 27.18
N GLY A 16 -43.77 -11.52 27.05
CA GLY A 16 -43.71 -12.89 26.57
C GLY A 16 -42.29 -13.42 26.40
N ALA A 17 -41.62 -13.62 27.52
CA ALA A 17 -40.42 -14.43 27.61
C ALA A 17 -40.75 -15.89 27.31
N ARG A 18 -39.88 -16.58 26.61
CA ARG A 18 -39.55 -17.99 26.86
C ARG A 18 -38.20 -18.37 26.28
N ALA A 19 -37.31 -18.65 27.17
CA ALA A 19 -36.09 -19.41 27.00
C ALA A 19 -36.45 -20.92 26.89
N ILE A 20 -35.70 -21.64 26.04
CA ILE A 20 -35.45 -23.08 26.12
C ILE A 20 -34.05 -23.24 25.51
N SER A 21 -33.04 -23.43 26.22
CA SER A 21 -32.41 -24.43 27.08
C SER A 21 -32.30 -25.84 26.47
N ILE A 22 -31.05 -26.20 26.25
CA ILE A 22 -30.35 -27.47 26.47
C ILE A 22 -30.81 -28.67 25.63
N ALA A 23 -29.84 -29.25 24.88
CA ALA A 23 -29.52 -30.67 24.99
C ALA A 23 -28.15 -31.00 24.45
N THR A 24 -27.27 -31.32 25.35
CA THR A 24 -26.10 -32.16 25.26
C THR A 24 -26.44 -33.57 24.76
N ALA A 25 -25.63 -34.14 23.89
CA ALA A 25 -25.49 -35.58 23.76
C ALA A 25 -24.03 -35.98 23.56
N ARG A 26 -23.47 -36.55 24.63
CA ARG A 26 -22.30 -37.42 24.67
C ARG A 26 -22.70 -38.84 24.25
N ALA A 27 -21.82 -39.49 23.48
CA ALA A 27 -21.57 -40.94 23.51
C ALA A 27 -20.14 -41.10 22.92
N MET A 28 -19.07 -41.48 23.55
CA MET A 28 -18.72 -42.68 24.31
C MET A 28 -19.05 -43.98 23.58
N ASP A 29 -17.97 -44.59 23.08
CA ASP A 29 -17.56 -45.98 23.34
C ASP A 29 -16.20 -46.20 22.61
N THR A 30 -15.17 -46.45 23.33
CA THR A 30 -14.60 -47.56 24.12
C THR A 30 -14.17 -48.77 23.28
N ALA A 31 -12.94 -49.10 23.54
CA ALA A 31 -12.29 -50.36 23.74
C ALA A 31 -11.66 -50.97 22.47
N ALA A 32 -10.57 -51.58 22.51
CA ALA A 32 -9.53 -51.95 23.52
C ALA A 32 -8.52 -52.85 22.81
N LYS A 33 -7.37 -52.86 23.35
CA LYS A 33 -6.44 -53.97 23.62
C LYS A 33 -5.33 -54.29 22.62
N THR A 34 -4.14 -54.00 23.12
CA THR A 34 -2.88 -54.70 22.98
C THR A 34 -2.98 -56.15 23.55
N PRO A 35 -1.95 -57.04 23.55
CA PRO A 35 -0.56 -56.97 23.11
C PRO A 35 -0.05 -58.25 22.38
N SER A 36 1.21 -58.27 21.94
CA SER A 36 2.09 -59.43 22.11
C SER A 36 3.48 -59.24 21.48
N THR A 37 4.42 -59.06 22.31
CA THR A 37 5.75 -59.70 22.46
C THR A 37 6.17 -60.71 21.37
N ALA A 38 7.38 -60.50 20.84
CA ALA A 38 8.45 -61.50 20.78
C ALA A 38 9.78 -60.83 20.45
N ALA A 39 10.72 -61.07 21.30
CA ALA A 39 12.14 -60.84 21.14
C ALA A 39 12.73 -61.91 20.24
N GLU A 40 13.76 -61.59 19.46
CA GLU A 40 14.87 -62.51 19.20
C GLU A 40 16.04 -61.79 18.52
N THR A 41 17.14 -61.77 19.25
CA THR A 41 18.51 -62.16 18.97
C THR A 41 19.26 -61.53 17.78
N ARG A 42 20.28 -60.78 18.17
CA ARG A 42 21.50 -60.50 17.41
C ARG A 42 22.31 -61.80 17.18
N PRO A 43 23.12 -61.83 16.13
CA PRO A 43 24.51 -62.16 16.30
C PRO A 43 25.46 -61.10 15.71
N GLN A 44 26.50 -60.85 16.54
CA GLN A 44 27.73 -60.16 16.17
C GLN A 44 28.52 -60.99 15.19
N THR A 45 29.07 -60.38 14.16
CA THR A 45 30.26 -60.90 13.49
C THR A 45 31.22 -59.77 13.16
N ARG A 46 32.44 -60.07 13.54
CA ARG A 46 33.66 -59.25 13.51
C ARG A 46 34.10 -58.88 12.10
N LEU A 47 34.71 -57.71 12.01
CA LEU A 47 35.57 -57.18 10.95
C LEU A 47 36.72 -58.07 10.55
N PRO A 48 37.24 -57.92 9.33
CA PRO A 48 38.67 -57.87 9.14
C PRO A 48 39.16 -56.50 8.63
N ARG A 49 40.19 -56.01 9.30
CA ARG A 49 41.07 -54.92 8.84
C ARG A 49 41.68 -55.27 7.49
N LYS A 50 41.61 -54.34 6.51
CA LYS A 50 42.59 -54.29 5.42
C LYS A 50 43.11 -52.89 5.22
N THR A 51 44.38 -52.85 5.27
CA THR A 51 45.47 -51.96 4.95
C THR A 51 45.21 -50.87 3.92
N LYS A 52 45.65 -49.69 4.28
CA LYS A 52 45.79 -48.47 3.44
C LYS A 52 46.80 -48.67 2.33
N GLN A 53 46.47 -48.27 1.14
CA GLN A 53 47.39 -47.68 0.18
C GLN A 53 46.84 -46.34 -0.34
N PRO A 54 47.70 -45.34 -0.57
CA PRO A 54 47.25 -44.02 -0.99
C PRO A 54 47.03 -43.98 -2.50
N SER A 55 45.83 -43.78 -2.95
CA SER A 55 45.53 -43.49 -4.35
C SER A 55 45.38 -41.98 -4.57
N LYS A 56 46.27 -41.54 -5.40
CA LYS A 56 46.42 -40.28 -6.14
C LYS A 56 45.15 -39.40 -6.15
N PHE A 57 45.33 -38.18 -5.68
CA PHE A 57 44.45 -37.06 -5.95
C PHE A 57 44.33 -36.82 -7.47
N SER A 58 43.27 -37.32 -8.04
CA SER A 58 42.71 -36.78 -9.30
C SER A 58 41.44 -36.05 -8.90
N THR A 59 41.59 -34.79 -8.58
CA THR A 59 40.44 -33.87 -8.45
C THR A 59 39.93 -33.61 -9.84
N SER A 60 39.01 -34.45 -10.30
CA SER A 60 38.37 -34.28 -11.60
C SER A 60 37.75 -32.89 -11.68
N ILE A 61 38.12 -32.17 -12.72
CA ILE A 61 37.49 -30.88 -13.09
C ILE A 61 35.97 -30.99 -13.06
N ASP A 62 35.42 -32.17 -13.33
CA ASP A 62 34.00 -32.49 -13.27
C ASP A 62 33.42 -32.41 -11.85
N THR A 63 34.20 -32.82 -10.83
CA THR A 63 33.78 -32.69 -9.40
C THR A 63 33.76 -31.23 -8.97
N LEU A 64 34.72 -30.43 -9.42
CA LEU A 64 34.71 -28.96 -9.19
C LEU A 64 33.58 -28.26 -9.95
N ARG A 65 33.28 -28.73 -11.16
CA ARG A 65 32.18 -28.21 -11.97
C ARG A 65 30.82 -28.54 -11.35
N SER A 66 30.62 -29.75 -10.85
CA SER A 66 29.38 -30.12 -10.14
C SER A 66 29.20 -29.38 -8.81
N VAL A 67 30.28 -29.10 -8.08
CA VAL A 67 30.23 -28.29 -6.85
C VAL A 67 29.93 -26.82 -7.16
N VAL A 68 30.52 -26.29 -8.24
CA VAL A 68 30.24 -24.91 -8.70
C VAL A 68 28.82 -24.80 -9.25
N GLU A 69 28.31 -25.78 -9.97
CA GLU A 69 26.93 -25.82 -10.44
C GLU A 69 25.92 -26.05 -9.29
N GLN A 70 26.25 -26.84 -8.28
CA GLN A 70 25.42 -26.96 -7.06
C GLN A 70 25.44 -25.69 -6.22
N GLN A 71 26.53 -24.92 -6.16
CA GLN A 71 26.58 -23.60 -5.53
C GLN A 71 25.84 -22.50 -6.32
N ALA A 72 25.73 -22.65 -7.65
CA ALA A 72 24.97 -21.73 -8.50
C ALA A 72 23.44 -21.92 -8.41
N SER A 73 22.94 -23.00 -7.79
CA SER A 73 21.51 -23.33 -7.75
C SER A 73 20.81 -23.06 -6.41
N VAL A 74 21.43 -22.35 -5.48
CA VAL A 74 20.72 -21.90 -4.28
C VAL A 74 19.70 -20.83 -4.68
N LYS A 75 18.48 -21.24 -5.00
CA LYS A 75 17.36 -20.31 -5.19
C LYS A 75 17.15 -19.53 -3.91
N LEU A 76 17.60 -18.29 -3.91
CA LEU A 76 17.39 -17.38 -2.80
C LEU A 76 15.90 -17.20 -2.57
N SER A 77 15.46 -17.24 -1.33
CA SER A 77 14.07 -16.90 -0.97
C SER A 77 13.78 -15.44 -1.31
N ASN A 78 12.50 -15.12 -1.55
CA ASN A 78 12.07 -13.74 -1.81
C ASN A 78 12.53 -12.76 -0.71
N ARG A 79 12.62 -13.22 0.54
CA ARG A 79 13.14 -12.43 1.66
C ARG A 79 14.63 -12.12 1.51
N GLN A 80 15.42 -13.11 1.09
CA GLN A 80 16.86 -12.93 0.85
C GLN A 80 17.12 -12.03 -0.35
N LEU A 81 16.33 -12.18 -1.43
CA LEU A 81 16.37 -11.28 -2.59
C LEU A 81 16.05 -9.84 -2.17
N PHE A 82 14.97 -9.64 -1.41
CA PHE A 82 14.59 -8.32 -0.90
C PHE A 82 15.69 -7.72 0.00
N ALA A 83 16.32 -8.52 0.87
CA ALA A 83 17.39 -8.06 1.74
C ALA A 83 18.61 -7.54 0.95
N ARG A 84 18.93 -8.18 -0.20
CA ARG A 84 20.09 -7.84 -1.06
C ARG A 84 19.85 -6.70 -2.03
N LEU A 85 18.61 -6.21 -2.16
CA LEU A 85 18.30 -5.09 -3.05
C LEU A 85 19.13 -3.86 -2.68
N GLN A 86 19.89 -3.38 -3.64
CA GLN A 86 20.56 -2.10 -3.54
C GLN A 86 19.56 -0.97 -3.83
N VAL A 87 19.65 0.08 -3.07
CA VAL A 87 18.75 1.23 -3.13
C VAL A 87 19.50 2.43 -3.70
N ASP A 88 18.83 3.19 -4.56
CA ASP A 88 19.36 4.44 -5.08
C ASP A 88 19.49 5.48 -3.95
N PRO A 89 20.67 6.10 -3.78
CA PRO A 89 20.90 7.19 -2.82
C PRO A 89 19.88 8.33 -2.95
N LYS A 90 19.46 8.68 -4.17
CA LYS A 90 18.46 9.72 -4.41
C LYS A 90 17.11 9.39 -3.77
N THR A 91 16.70 8.11 -3.82
CA THR A 91 15.49 7.65 -3.13
C THR A 91 15.62 7.83 -1.62
N MET A 92 16.79 7.53 -1.05
CA MET A 92 17.03 7.71 0.38
C MET A 92 16.98 9.19 0.78
N ASP A 93 17.59 10.06 0.00
CA ASP A 93 17.55 11.51 0.23
C ASP A 93 16.11 12.04 0.13
N ARG A 94 15.32 11.53 -0.83
CA ARG A 94 13.91 11.90 -0.96
C ARG A 94 13.07 11.46 0.25
N LEU A 95 13.28 10.26 0.78
CA LEU A 95 12.63 9.79 1.99
C LEU A 95 12.96 10.64 3.21
N ASP A 96 14.23 11.07 3.33
CA ASP A 96 14.66 11.94 4.40
C ASP A 96 14.01 13.33 4.30
N MET A 97 13.99 13.90 3.10
CA MET A 97 13.36 15.20 2.84
C MET A 97 11.87 15.18 3.17
N LEU A 98 11.15 14.12 2.77
CA LEU A 98 9.72 13.96 3.04
C LEU A 98 9.43 13.45 4.45
N SER A 99 10.44 13.14 5.25
CA SER A 99 10.28 12.53 6.59
C SER A 99 9.46 11.23 6.55
N LEU A 100 9.61 10.44 5.50
CA LEU A 100 8.93 9.17 5.30
C LEU A 100 9.77 7.98 5.81
N GLY A 101 9.07 6.93 6.22
CA GLY A 101 9.66 5.73 6.81
C GLY A 101 9.88 5.83 8.31
N SER A 102 9.63 4.71 9.03
CA SER A 102 9.95 4.61 10.45
C SER A 102 11.47 4.47 10.64
N GLN A 103 11.99 5.03 11.71
CA GLN A 103 13.40 4.94 12.07
C GLN A 103 13.53 4.15 13.38
N LYS A 104 14.63 3.43 13.57
CA LYS A 104 14.93 2.77 14.85
C LYS A 104 15.06 3.83 15.95
N ARG A 105 14.44 3.56 17.12
CA ARG A 105 14.61 4.40 18.33
C ARG A 105 16.10 4.63 18.57
N GLY A 106 16.52 5.87 18.70
CA GLY A 106 17.93 6.27 18.92
C GLY A 106 18.59 7.03 17.77
N ARG A 107 18.10 6.93 16.52
CA ARG A 107 18.54 7.80 15.42
C ARG A 107 17.64 9.05 15.25
N PHE A 108 16.48 9.04 15.90
CA PHE A 108 15.47 10.11 15.77
C PHE A 108 15.90 11.44 16.36
N GLU A 109 16.70 11.43 17.42
CA GLU A 109 17.07 12.68 18.10
C GLU A 109 18.02 13.55 17.28
N ARG A 110 18.88 12.96 16.45
CA ARG A 110 19.85 13.74 15.67
C ARG A 110 19.29 14.41 14.42
N LYS A 111 18.16 13.94 13.87
CA LYS A 111 17.57 14.47 12.62
C LYS A 111 16.37 15.39 12.84
N ARG A 112 15.96 15.63 14.08
CA ARG A 112 14.85 16.54 14.41
C ARG A 112 15.12 18.01 14.00
N TRP A 113 16.39 18.37 13.81
CA TRP A 113 16.81 19.72 13.47
C TRP A 113 16.69 20.06 11.98
N PHE A 114 16.59 19.06 11.09
CA PHE A 114 16.55 19.26 9.65
C PHE A 114 15.26 18.72 9.07
N ARG A 115 14.19 19.46 9.21
CA ARG A 115 12.97 19.19 8.46
C ARG A 115 12.93 20.11 7.25
N TYR A 116 12.77 19.51 6.06
CA TYR A 116 12.37 20.28 4.90
C TYR A 116 10.96 20.81 5.15
N ASN A 117 10.86 22.12 5.34
CA ASN A 117 9.59 22.80 5.59
C ASN A 117 8.97 23.15 4.22
N GLU A 118 8.45 22.12 3.54
CA GLU A 118 7.82 22.29 2.24
C GLU A 118 6.57 23.17 2.37
N PRO A 119 6.48 24.29 1.59
CA PRO A 119 5.27 25.09 1.57
C PRO A 119 4.05 24.25 1.17
N GLU A 120 2.93 24.42 1.86
CA GLU A 120 1.72 23.64 1.57
C GLU A 120 1.14 24.01 0.21
N VAL A 121 0.84 22.98 -0.59
CA VAL A 121 0.07 23.12 -1.81
C VAL A 121 -1.42 23.15 -1.46
N LYS A 122 -2.06 24.29 -1.65
CA LYS A 122 -3.49 24.44 -1.41
C LYS A 122 -4.29 24.00 -2.63
N LEU A 123 -5.19 23.06 -2.44
CA LEU A 123 -6.23 22.72 -3.41
C LEU A 123 -7.49 23.57 -3.18
N PRO A 124 -8.35 23.77 -4.19
CA PRO A 124 -9.67 24.33 -3.97
C PRO A 124 -10.47 23.47 -2.99
N HIS A 125 -11.49 24.05 -2.38
CA HIS A 125 -12.37 23.32 -1.47
C HIS A 125 -13.06 22.16 -2.19
N ILE A 126 -12.94 20.95 -1.65
CA ILE A 126 -13.44 19.72 -2.28
C ILE A 126 -14.57 19.16 -1.41
N VAL A 127 -15.73 18.93 -2.02
CA VAL A 127 -16.92 18.43 -1.34
C VAL A 127 -17.47 17.19 -2.05
N PHE A 128 -18.18 16.36 -1.30
CA PHE A 128 -18.94 15.25 -1.89
C PHE A 128 -20.00 15.79 -2.85
N PHE A 129 -20.06 15.21 -4.04
CA PHE A 129 -20.94 15.65 -5.11
C PHE A 129 -22.02 14.61 -5.45
N ALA A 130 -21.62 13.36 -5.71
CA ALA A 130 -22.52 12.29 -6.10
C ALA A 130 -21.97 10.90 -5.73
N GLY A 131 -22.88 9.94 -5.58
CA GLY A 131 -22.55 8.52 -5.46
C GLY A 131 -23.29 7.70 -6.54
N ALA A 132 -22.58 6.79 -7.20
CA ALA A 132 -23.14 6.00 -8.29
C ALA A 132 -22.93 4.51 -8.06
N GLN A 133 -24.02 3.73 -8.10
CA GLN A 133 -24.04 2.28 -8.02
C GLN A 133 -24.20 1.59 -9.38
N LYS A 134 -24.57 2.34 -10.40
CA LYS A 134 -24.77 1.89 -11.77
C LYS A 134 -24.37 2.97 -12.78
N GLU A 135 -24.08 2.58 -13.99
CA GLU A 135 -23.62 3.49 -15.05
C GLU A 135 -24.59 4.65 -15.31
N SER A 136 -25.91 4.38 -15.30
CA SER A 136 -26.94 5.41 -15.50
C SER A 136 -26.97 6.48 -14.38
N SER A 137 -26.28 6.25 -13.25
CA SER A 137 -26.17 7.19 -12.13
C SER A 137 -24.86 7.99 -12.18
N PHE A 138 -24.02 7.83 -13.19
CA PHE A 138 -22.82 8.64 -13.31
C PHE A 138 -23.18 10.10 -13.60
N PRO A 139 -22.58 11.04 -12.87
CA PRO A 139 -22.80 12.47 -13.16
C PRO A 139 -22.27 12.82 -14.55
N ALA A 140 -22.69 13.95 -15.11
CA ALA A 140 -22.22 14.43 -16.40
C ALA A 140 -20.68 14.54 -16.44
N ALA A 141 -20.06 14.08 -17.54
CA ALA A 141 -18.62 14.09 -17.73
C ALA A 141 -18.17 15.46 -18.28
N THR A 142 -18.09 16.47 -17.40
CA THR A 142 -17.80 17.87 -17.78
C THR A 142 -16.40 18.32 -17.37
N LEU A 143 -15.88 17.82 -16.26
CA LEU A 143 -14.61 18.23 -15.68
C LEU A 143 -13.57 17.10 -15.75
N PRO A 144 -12.26 17.42 -15.73
CA PRO A 144 -11.22 16.42 -15.58
C PRO A 144 -11.43 15.58 -14.30
N GLU A 145 -11.18 14.27 -14.39
CA GLU A 145 -11.38 13.34 -13.29
C GLU A 145 -10.09 12.62 -12.94
N ILE A 146 -9.84 12.45 -11.63
CA ILE A 146 -8.76 11.65 -11.07
C ILE A 146 -9.37 10.51 -10.24
N GLY A 147 -9.18 9.28 -10.70
CA GLY A 147 -9.67 8.10 -9.98
C GLY A 147 -8.71 7.68 -8.87
N PHE A 148 -9.26 7.25 -7.75
CA PHE A 148 -8.53 6.62 -6.66
C PHE A 148 -9.05 5.20 -6.47
N VAL A 149 -8.15 4.24 -6.51
CA VAL A 149 -8.47 2.83 -6.35
C VAL A 149 -7.38 2.13 -5.54
N GLY A 150 -7.70 1.04 -4.92
CA GLY A 150 -6.74 0.25 -4.16
C GLY A 150 -7.43 -0.83 -3.37
N ARG A 151 -6.65 -1.70 -2.74
CA ARG A 151 -7.20 -2.75 -1.90
C ARG A 151 -7.92 -2.16 -0.68
N SER A 152 -8.85 -2.93 -0.14
CA SER A 152 -9.48 -2.57 1.13
C SER A 152 -8.45 -2.30 2.20
N ASN A 153 -8.72 -1.31 3.02
CA ASN A 153 -7.86 -0.86 4.12
C ASN A 153 -6.45 -0.41 3.67
N VAL A 154 -6.27 -0.05 2.40
CA VAL A 154 -5.04 0.58 1.91
C VAL A 154 -4.87 2.02 2.42
N GLY A 155 -5.93 2.61 2.96
CA GLY A 155 -5.97 4.00 3.44
C GLY A 155 -6.54 4.98 2.43
N LYS A 156 -7.35 4.53 1.46
CA LYS A 156 -7.91 5.33 0.37
C LYS A 156 -8.77 6.49 0.90
N SER A 157 -9.79 6.22 1.70
CA SER A 157 -10.67 7.27 2.25
C SER A 157 -9.94 8.23 3.18
N THR A 158 -8.99 7.74 3.98
CA THR A 158 -8.12 8.58 4.81
C THR A 158 -7.26 9.52 3.95
N LEU A 159 -6.70 9.01 2.84
CA LEU A 159 -5.90 9.81 1.92
C LEU A 159 -6.76 10.87 1.22
N ILE A 160 -7.94 10.51 0.73
CA ILE A 160 -8.89 11.44 0.10
C ILE A 160 -9.26 12.57 1.09
N ASN A 161 -9.59 12.23 2.34
CA ASN A 161 -9.88 13.23 3.38
C ASN A 161 -8.71 14.19 3.60
N GLN A 162 -7.49 13.68 3.64
CA GLN A 162 -6.29 14.53 3.79
C GLN A 162 -6.04 15.42 2.55
N ILE A 163 -6.35 14.93 1.36
CA ILE A 163 -6.27 15.72 0.13
C ILE A 163 -7.33 16.82 0.15
N CYS A 164 -8.57 16.48 0.53
CA CYS A 164 -9.70 17.41 0.58
C CYS A 164 -9.59 18.43 1.74
N GLY A 165 -8.75 18.17 2.74
CA GLY A 165 -8.70 18.98 3.97
C GLY A 165 -10.01 18.92 4.78
N SER A 166 -10.81 17.88 4.59
CA SER A 166 -12.13 17.71 5.21
C SER A 166 -12.46 16.22 5.39
N SER A 167 -13.45 15.92 6.22
CA SER A 167 -13.97 14.55 6.40
C SER A 167 -15.04 14.20 5.35
N ALA A 168 -14.82 14.55 4.09
CA ALA A 168 -15.79 14.33 3.01
C ALA A 168 -16.01 12.84 2.69
N ALA A 169 -14.97 12.02 2.78
CA ALA A 169 -15.06 10.58 2.57
C ALA A 169 -15.31 9.84 3.88
N ARG A 170 -16.29 8.93 3.89
CA ARG A 170 -16.54 8.07 5.05
C ARG A 170 -15.37 7.10 5.25
N VAL A 171 -14.69 7.22 6.38
CA VAL A 171 -13.65 6.28 6.79
C VAL A 171 -14.31 5.14 7.58
N SER A 172 -14.07 3.91 7.20
CA SER A 172 -14.52 2.73 7.94
C SER A 172 -13.40 1.69 7.97
N ASP A 173 -13.20 1.11 9.14
CA ASP A 173 -12.30 -0.04 9.33
C ASP A 173 -12.95 -1.36 8.87
N LYS A 174 -14.28 -1.34 8.63
CA LYS A 174 -14.98 -2.51 8.10
C LYS A 174 -14.73 -2.63 6.60
N PRO A 175 -14.25 -3.77 6.12
CA PRO A 175 -14.09 -4.06 4.71
C PRO A 175 -15.45 -4.03 4.00
N GLY A 176 -15.53 -3.47 2.78
CA GLY A 176 -16.75 -3.52 1.96
C GLY A 176 -17.70 -2.33 2.06
N MET A 177 -17.37 -1.30 2.84
CA MET A 177 -18.28 -0.15 3.01
C MET A 177 -18.48 0.68 1.74
N THR A 178 -17.52 0.71 0.83
CA THR A 178 -17.67 1.46 -0.42
C THR A 178 -18.17 0.55 -1.52
N GLN A 179 -19.49 0.47 -1.67
CA GLN A 179 -20.17 -0.32 -2.72
C GLN A 179 -20.57 0.53 -3.93
N GLN A 180 -20.14 1.77 -3.98
CA GLN A 180 -20.47 2.74 -5.04
C GLN A 180 -19.23 3.56 -5.40
N ILE A 181 -19.27 4.16 -6.58
CA ILE A 181 -18.28 5.15 -6.99
C ILE A 181 -18.71 6.50 -6.43
N ASN A 182 -17.84 7.13 -5.63
CA ASN A 182 -18.11 8.45 -5.05
C ASN A 182 -17.35 9.54 -5.80
N PHE A 183 -18.05 10.61 -6.12
CA PHE A 183 -17.51 11.79 -6.80
C PHE A 183 -17.40 12.94 -5.81
N TYR A 184 -16.25 13.56 -5.77
CA TYR A 184 -15.98 14.77 -4.99
C TYR A 184 -15.59 15.87 -5.96
N THR A 185 -16.26 17.01 -5.88
CA THR A 185 -16.00 18.15 -6.79
C THR A 185 -15.13 19.21 -6.13
N ALA A 186 -14.16 19.67 -6.87
CA ALA A 186 -13.31 20.82 -6.56
C ALA A 186 -13.85 22.05 -7.32
N HIS A 187 -14.98 22.59 -6.89
CA HIS A 187 -15.72 23.60 -7.62
C HIS A 187 -15.90 23.24 -9.11
N SER A 188 -15.50 24.14 -10.01
CA SER A 188 -15.54 23.98 -11.47
C SER A 188 -14.21 23.48 -12.07
N ASP A 189 -13.29 22.98 -11.27
CA ASP A 189 -11.94 22.68 -11.74
C ASP A 189 -11.73 21.20 -12.09
N PHE A 190 -12.10 20.29 -11.19
CA PHE A 190 -11.93 18.85 -11.39
C PHE A 190 -12.78 18.01 -10.40
N HIS A 191 -12.83 16.70 -10.67
CA HIS A 191 -13.41 15.74 -9.74
C HIS A 191 -12.37 14.74 -9.23
N LEU A 192 -12.42 14.42 -7.94
CA LEU A 192 -11.81 13.22 -7.39
C LEU A 192 -12.85 12.12 -7.39
N VAL A 193 -12.48 10.93 -7.84
CA VAL A 193 -13.38 9.79 -7.97
C VAL A 193 -12.88 8.67 -7.08
N ASP A 194 -13.61 8.38 -6.01
CA ASP A 194 -13.34 7.31 -5.06
C ASP A 194 -14.01 6.02 -5.53
N MET A 195 -13.23 5.11 -6.09
CA MET A 195 -13.72 3.83 -6.57
C MET A 195 -13.73 2.78 -5.46
N PRO A 196 -14.63 1.80 -5.50
CA PRO A 196 -14.63 0.68 -4.57
C PRO A 196 -13.27 0.01 -4.48
N GLY A 197 -12.90 -0.47 -3.28
CA GLY A 197 -11.64 -1.20 -3.10
C GLY A 197 -11.74 -2.61 -3.68
N TYR A 198 -10.74 -3.04 -4.45
CA TYR A 198 -10.64 -4.42 -4.93
C TYR A 198 -9.93 -5.32 -3.90
N GLY A 199 -10.09 -6.64 -4.03
CA GLY A 199 -9.30 -7.61 -3.26
C GLY A 199 -9.85 -7.95 -1.89
N PHE A 200 -11.16 -7.92 -1.71
CA PHE A 200 -11.80 -8.53 -0.55
C PHE A 200 -11.55 -10.04 -0.53
N ALA A 201 -10.69 -10.48 0.40
CA ALA A 201 -10.47 -11.90 0.64
C ALA A 201 -11.70 -12.60 1.22
N PHE A 202 -12.67 -11.81 1.75
CA PHE A 202 -13.88 -12.31 2.41
C PHE A 202 -15.19 -11.79 1.79
N ALA A 203 -15.13 -11.01 0.71
CA ALA A 203 -16.36 -10.72 -0.04
C ALA A 203 -16.81 -12.01 -0.72
N LYS A 204 -18.08 -12.35 -0.55
CA LYS A 204 -18.72 -13.42 -1.33
C LYS A 204 -18.48 -13.13 -2.81
N ASP A 205 -18.27 -14.16 -3.60
CA ASP A 205 -18.01 -14.01 -5.05
C ASP A 205 -19.08 -13.16 -5.73
N GLU A 206 -20.30 -13.15 -5.22
CA GLU A 206 -21.42 -12.31 -5.66
C GLU A 206 -21.13 -10.79 -5.53
N GLU A 207 -20.49 -10.36 -4.44
CA GLU A 207 -20.14 -8.94 -4.24
C GLU A 207 -18.98 -8.50 -5.16
N ARG A 208 -18.02 -9.38 -5.44
CA ARG A 208 -16.96 -9.13 -6.42
C ARG A 208 -17.51 -8.97 -7.83
N GLN A 209 -18.52 -9.77 -8.17
CA GLN A 209 -19.18 -9.73 -9.48
C GLN A 209 -20.01 -8.46 -9.68
N ALA A 210 -20.44 -7.80 -8.61
CA ALA A 210 -21.28 -6.60 -8.71
C ALA A 210 -20.48 -5.31 -9.00
N TRP A 211 -19.33 -5.10 -8.34
CA TRP A 211 -18.61 -3.82 -8.42
C TRP A 211 -17.50 -3.80 -9.49
N LEU A 212 -16.95 -4.95 -9.88
CA LEU A 212 -15.92 -4.98 -10.92
C LEU A 212 -16.47 -4.52 -12.29
N PRO A 213 -17.67 -4.99 -12.74
CA PRO A 213 -18.30 -4.44 -13.94
C PRO A 213 -18.58 -2.93 -13.86
N LEU A 214 -18.96 -2.41 -12.70
CA LEU A 214 -19.19 -0.98 -12.50
C LEU A 214 -17.91 -0.16 -12.70
N ILE A 215 -16.78 -0.62 -12.13
CA ILE A 215 -15.50 0.05 -12.33
C ILE A 215 -15.05 -0.07 -13.80
N GLU A 216 -15.20 -1.24 -14.41
CA GLU A 216 -14.83 -1.46 -15.81
C GLU A 216 -15.66 -0.56 -16.73
N SER A 217 -16.97 -0.50 -16.52
CA SER A 217 -17.86 0.42 -17.24
C SER A 217 -17.42 1.88 -17.05
N PHE A 218 -17.15 2.30 -15.81
CA PHE A 218 -16.67 3.65 -15.52
C PHE A 218 -15.37 3.95 -16.28
N VAL A 219 -14.36 3.09 -16.17
CA VAL A 219 -13.06 3.31 -16.80
C VAL A 219 -13.19 3.34 -18.33
N ARG A 220 -14.06 2.52 -18.93
CA ARG A 220 -14.28 2.48 -20.38
C ARG A 220 -15.07 3.67 -20.92
N SER A 221 -16.09 4.10 -20.20
CA SER A 221 -17.03 5.12 -20.69
C SER A 221 -16.57 6.56 -20.39
N ARG A 222 -15.70 6.78 -19.38
CA ARG A 222 -15.34 8.14 -18.89
C ARG A 222 -14.23 8.79 -19.69
N LYS A 223 -14.58 9.60 -20.68
CA LYS A 223 -13.60 10.40 -21.46
C LYS A 223 -12.88 11.49 -20.65
N THR A 224 -13.47 11.93 -19.55
CA THR A 224 -12.91 12.93 -18.62
C THR A 224 -11.91 12.34 -17.64
N LEU A 225 -11.84 11.01 -17.49
CA LEU A 225 -10.90 10.33 -16.61
C LEU A 225 -9.46 10.49 -17.15
N ARG A 226 -8.69 11.34 -16.49
CA ARG A 226 -7.31 11.66 -16.90
C ARG A 226 -6.28 10.65 -16.38
N ARG A 227 -6.51 10.17 -15.16
CA ARG A 227 -5.57 9.24 -14.50
C ARG A 227 -6.25 8.47 -13.37
N VAL A 228 -5.78 7.25 -13.13
CA VAL A 228 -6.14 6.45 -11.97
C VAL A 228 -4.94 6.33 -11.03
N MET A 229 -5.09 6.78 -9.78
CA MET A 229 -4.12 6.60 -8.70
C MET A 229 -4.34 5.21 -8.08
N VAL A 230 -3.42 4.29 -8.32
CA VAL A 230 -3.45 2.92 -7.79
C VAL A 230 -2.71 2.89 -6.46
N LEU A 231 -3.46 2.77 -5.37
CA LEU A 231 -2.94 2.83 -4.01
C LEU A 231 -2.43 1.46 -3.57
N LEU A 232 -1.19 1.42 -3.11
CA LEU A 232 -0.50 0.24 -2.62
C LEU A 232 -0.07 0.46 -1.16
N ASP A 233 -0.37 -0.46 -0.27
CA ASP A 233 0.15 -0.41 1.10
C ASP A 233 1.65 -0.72 1.10
N ALA A 234 2.47 0.25 1.53
CA ALA A 234 3.93 0.15 1.52
C ALA A 234 4.46 -1.05 2.33
N ARG A 235 3.71 -1.55 3.32
CA ARG A 235 4.07 -2.75 4.08
C ARG A 235 4.09 -4.00 3.24
N HIS A 236 3.26 -4.04 2.20
CA HIS A 236 3.05 -5.24 1.37
C HIS A 236 3.56 -5.09 -0.06
N GLY A 237 3.56 -3.87 -0.61
CA GLY A 237 3.83 -3.61 -2.02
C GLY A 237 2.77 -4.20 -2.94
N ILE A 238 3.15 -4.42 -4.19
CA ILE A 238 2.26 -4.93 -5.24
C ILE A 238 1.92 -6.41 -5.01
N LYS A 239 0.65 -6.77 -5.17
CA LYS A 239 0.14 -8.14 -5.06
C LYS A 239 -0.56 -8.58 -6.34
N VAL A 240 -0.99 -9.85 -6.40
CA VAL A 240 -1.65 -10.43 -7.58
C VAL A 240 -2.88 -9.61 -7.97
N ASN A 241 -3.78 -9.33 -7.03
CA ASN A 241 -4.99 -8.55 -7.29
C ASN A 241 -4.70 -7.13 -7.81
N ASP A 242 -3.57 -6.53 -7.39
CA ASP A 242 -3.15 -5.23 -7.90
C ASP A 242 -2.75 -5.34 -9.38
N ARG A 243 -2.05 -6.43 -9.77
CA ARG A 243 -1.66 -6.69 -11.16
C ARG A 243 -2.87 -7.01 -12.06
N GLU A 244 -3.84 -7.76 -11.55
CA GLU A 244 -5.11 -8.03 -12.26
C GLU A 244 -5.84 -6.74 -12.59
N PHE A 245 -5.93 -5.84 -11.61
CA PHE A 245 -6.56 -4.53 -11.82
C PHE A 245 -5.78 -3.65 -12.80
N VAL A 246 -4.45 -3.62 -12.67
CA VAL A 246 -3.57 -2.88 -13.59
C VAL A 246 -3.70 -3.41 -15.01
N ALA A 247 -3.81 -4.74 -15.20
CA ALA A 247 -4.06 -5.34 -16.52
C ALA A 247 -5.40 -4.88 -17.14
N LEU A 248 -6.42 -4.60 -16.32
CA LEU A 248 -7.66 -3.98 -16.80
C LEU A 248 -7.39 -2.55 -17.31
N LEU A 249 -6.65 -1.73 -16.55
CA LEU A 249 -6.30 -0.35 -16.95
C LEU A 249 -5.48 -0.36 -18.25
N ASP A 250 -4.56 -1.30 -18.39
CA ASP A 250 -3.75 -1.45 -19.61
C ASP A 250 -4.61 -1.78 -20.84
N ARG A 251 -5.58 -2.69 -20.69
CA ARG A 251 -6.52 -3.05 -21.78
C ARG A 251 -7.44 -1.89 -22.18
N THR A 252 -7.76 -1.01 -21.24
CA THR A 252 -8.61 0.17 -21.50
C THR A 252 -7.82 1.39 -21.99
N GLY A 253 -6.49 1.35 -21.95
CA GLY A 253 -5.62 2.45 -22.35
C GLY A 253 -5.60 3.64 -21.37
N ILE A 254 -6.16 3.49 -20.19
CA ILE A 254 -6.21 4.55 -19.18
C ILE A 254 -4.87 4.70 -18.50
N LYS A 255 -4.38 5.94 -18.40
CA LYS A 255 -3.16 6.27 -17.66
C LYS A 255 -3.37 6.03 -16.16
N TYR A 256 -2.39 5.40 -15.51
CA TYR A 256 -2.40 5.17 -14.07
C TYR A 256 -1.04 5.43 -13.43
N GLN A 257 -1.05 5.61 -12.12
CA GLN A 257 0.15 5.91 -11.34
C GLN A 257 0.09 5.22 -10.00
N PHE A 258 1.18 4.60 -9.57
CA PHE A 258 1.26 3.96 -8.26
C PHE A 258 1.52 4.98 -7.15
N VAL A 259 0.80 4.79 -6.04
CA VAL A 259 0.95 5.58 -4.81
C VAL A 259 1.15 4.62 -3.64
N LEU A 260 2.34 4.60 -3.07
CA LEU A 260 2.63 3.88 -1.83
C LEU A 260 2.04 4.65 -0.66
N THR A 261 1.12 4.03 0.06
CA THR A 261 0.47 4.58 1.25
C THR A 261 1.05 3.99 2.53
N LYS A 262 0.73 4.59 3.68
CA LYS A 262 1.20 4.14 5.01
C LYS A 262 2.73 4.01 5.10
N CYS A 263 3.43 4.90 4.40
CA CYS A 263 4.90 4.88 4.36
C CYS A 263 5.55 5.11 5.73
N ASP A 264 4.81 5.66 6.69
CA ASP A 264 5.21 5.84 8.09
C ASP A 264 5.35 4.52 8.86
N LEU A 265 4.69 3.45 8.40
CA LEU A 265 4.68 2.14 9.06
C LEU A 265 5.81 1.20 8.60
N VAL A 266 6.62 1.61 7.64
CA VAL A 266 7.69 0.79 7.06
C VAL A 266 9.04 1.39 7.43
N HIS A 267 10.02 0.53 7.77
CA HIS A 267 11.38 1.02 8.00
C HIS A 267 11.92 1.70 6.74
N ARG A 268 12.66 2.80 6.91
CA ARG A 268 13.15 3.65 5.83
C ARG A 268 13.86 2.87 4.71
N ASP A 269 14.79 1.99 5.08
CA ASP A 269 15.56 1.20 4.11
C ASP A 269 14.67 0.20 3.35
N ASP A 270 13.70 -0.40 4.04
CA ASP A 270 12.73 -1.31 3.43
C ASP A 270 11.72 -0.54 2.55
N LEU A 271 11.36 0.69 2.94
CA LEU A 271 10.52 1.56 2.12
C LEU A 271 11.22 1.92 0.80
N ALA A 272 12.51 2.24 0.84
CA ALA A 272 13.29 2.51 -0.35
C ALA A 272 13.40 1.29 -1.27
N LYS A 273 13.60 0.08 -0.71
CA LYS A 273 13.56 -1.17 -1.48
C LYS A 273 12.18 -1.44 -2.07
N ARG A 274 11.12 -1.16 -1.31
CA ARG A 274 9.75 -1.30 -1.78
C ARG A 274 9.45 -0.34 -2.93
N HIS A 275 9.87 0.91 -2.81
CA HIS A 275 9.77 1.90 -3.88
C HIS A 275 10.47 1.41 -5.15
N LYS A 276 11.70 0.89 -5.06
CA LYS A 276 12.43 0.34 -6.19
C LYS A 276 11.66 -0.77 -6.90
N LEU A 277 11.17 -1.77 -6.16
CA LEU A 277 10.39 -2.88 -6.74
C LEU A 277 9.11 -2.40 -7.45
N VAL A 278 8.44 -1.39 -6.89
CA VAL A 278 7.26 -0.82 -7.54
C VAL A 278 7.63 0.02 -8.74
N SER A 279 8.78 0.71 -8.71
CA SER A 279 9.29 1.46 -9.87
C SER A 279 9.64 0.53 -11.04
N GLU A 280 10.26 -0.62 -10.78
CA GLU A 280 10.52 -1.65 -11.80
C GLU A 280 9.20 -2.18 -12.44
N GLU A 281 8.11 -2.20 -11.67
CA GLU A 281 6.80 -2.58 -12.20
C GLU A 281 6.22 -1.53 -13.15
N THR A 282 6.55 -0.23 -12.96
CA THR A 282 6.06 0.84 -13.86
C THR A 282 6.58 0.71 -15.29
N GLU A 283 7.74 0.10 -15.47
CA GLU A 283 8.38 -0.07 -16.77
C GLU A 283 7.68 -1.11 -17.66
N LYS A 284 6.83 -1.95 -17.05
CA LYS A 284 6.13 -3.04 -17.75
C LYS A 284 4.93 -2.58 -18.58
N SER A 285 4.49 -1.33 -18.41
CA SER A 285 3.32 -0.79 -19.12
C SER A 285 3.54 0.62 -19.62
N ARG A 286 3.12 0.88 -20.87
CA ARG A 286 3.11 2.23 -21.47
C ARG A 286 2.05 3.15 -20.87
N ASN A 287 1.04 2.60 -20.18
CA ASN A 287 -0.01 3.37 -19.54
C ASN A 287 0.36 3.75 -18.10
N CYS A 288 1.35 3.12 -17.52
CA CYS A 288 1.84 3.48 -16.19
C CYS A 288 2.72 4.73 -16.25
N ILE A 289 2.44 5.69 -15.38
CA ILE A 289 3.33 6.83 -15.18
C ILE A 289 4.55 6.36 -14.37
N PRO A 290 5.79 6.60 -14.85
CA PRO A 290 7.00 5.99 -14.25
C PRO A 290 7.37 6.55 -12.87
N ARG A 291 6.65 7.55 -12.37
CA ARG A 291 6.86 8.16 -11.07
C ARG A 291 5.99 7.51 -9.99
N VAL A 292 6.61 6.75 -9.09
CA VAL A 292 5.93 6.19 -7.91
C VAL A 292 5.86 7.25 -6.81
N MET A 293 4.65 7.52 -6.32
CA MET A 293 4.41 8.45 -5.22
C MET A 293 4.52 7.72 -3.88
N MET A 294 4.98 8.43 -2.86
CA MET A 294 5.07 7.89 -1.49
C MET A 294 4.38 8.85 -0.52
N VAL A 295 3.41 8.36 0.25
CA VAL A 295 2.61 9.20 1.14
C VAL A 295 2.37 8.55 2.50
N SER A 296 2.25 9.41 3.52
CA SER A 296 1.65 9.09 4.81
C SER A 296 0.51 10.06 5.08
N ALA A 297 -0.72 9.59 4.98
CA ALA A 297 -1.89 10.40 5.32
C ALA A 297 -1.90 10.78 6.81
N ARG A 298 -1.38 9.91 7.68
CA ARG A 298 -1.32 10.15 9.13
C ARG A 298 -0.42 11.32 9.51
N HIS A 299 0.69 11.49 8.79
CA HIS A 299 1.70 12.51 9.08
C HIS A 299 1.71 13.63 8.05
N SER A 300 0.74 13.65 7.13
CA SER A 300 0.66 14.60 6.01
C SER A 300 1.93 14.68 5.16
N ALA A 301 2.75 13.61 5.19
CA ALA A 301 4.01 13.55 4.46
C ALA A 301 3.79 13.07 3.02
N GLY A 302 4.45 13.72 2.05
CA GLY A 302 4.32 13.43 0.62
C GLY A 302 2.99 13.88 -0.01
N LEU A 303 2.09 14.53 0.75
CA LEU A 303 0.80 15.00 0.24
C LEU A 303 0.95 16.15 -0.73
N ASN A 304 1.93 17.03 -0.55
CA ASN A 304 2.18 18.12 -1.47
C ASN A 304 2.55 17.62 -2.87
N ASP A 305 3.40 16.58 -2.94
CA ASP A 305 3.73 15.93 -4.21
C ASP A 305 2.47 15.40 -4.91
N LEU A 306 1.60 14.74 -4.15
CA LEU A 306 0.36 14.19 -4.69
C LEU A 306 -0.61 15.29 -5.14
N ARG A 307 -0.74 16.38 -4.37
CA ARG A 307 -1.56 17.55 -4.74
C ARG A 307 -1.02 18.23 -6.00
N LYS A 308 0.30 18.40 -6.14
CA LYS A 308 0.95 18.90 -7.36
C LYS A 308 0.64 18.02 -8.56
N GLU A 309 0.73 16.70 -8.38
CA GLU A 309 0.48 15.73 -9.44
C GLU A 309 -0.98 15.78 -9.92
N ILE A 310 -1.94 15.92 -8.99
CA ILE A 310 -3.36 16.11 -9.32
C ILE A 310 -3.56 17.39 -10.15
N LEU A 311 -3.01 18.51 -9.69
CA LEU A 311 -3.12 19.80 -10.39
C LEU A 311 -2.50 19.75 -11.79
N HIS A 312 -1.33 19.11 -11.94
CA HIS A 312 -0.69 18.95 -13.25
C HIS A 312 -1.51 18.05 -14.17
N THR A 313 -2.05 16.96 -13.66
CA THR A 313 -2.88 16.03 -14.45
C THR A 313 -4.17 16.69 -14.95
N CYS A 314 -4.72 17.60 -14.16
CA CYS A 314 -5.90 18.40 -14.53
C CYS A 314 -5.57 19.67 -15.32
N SER A 315 -4.30 19.92 -15.69
CA SER A 315 -3.82 21.14 -16.37
C SER A 315 -4.03 22.43 -15.57
N LEU A 316 -4.08 22.33 -14.25
CA LEU A 316 -4.31 23.44 -13.30
C LEU A 316 -3.02 23.96 -12.66
N GLY A 317 -1.86 23.45 -13.08
CA GLY A 317 -0.58 23.82 -12.50
C GLY A 317 -0.26 25.31 -12.55
N GLN A 318 -0.59 26.00 -13.63
CA GLN A 318 -0.38 27.45 -13.72
C GLN A 318 -1.27 28.20 -12.71
N LYS A 319 -2.56 27.81 -12.58
CA LYS A 319 -3.53 28.47 -11.71
C LYS A 319 -3.13 28.39 -10.22
N TYR A 320 -2.62 27.24 -9.77
CA TYR A 320 -2.45 26.96 -8.34
C TYR A 320 -0.99 26.88 -7.86
N LEU A 321 -0.02 26.69 -8.76
CA LEU A 321 1.38 26.44 -8.38
C LEU A 321 2.33 27.59 -8.73
N ALA A 322 1.87 28.69 -9.34
CA ALA A 322 2.76 29.79 -9.72
C ALA A 322 3.53 30.38 -8.51
N ASP A 323 2.80 30.72 -7.44
CA ASP A 323 3.41 31.27 -6.21
C ASP A 323 4.08 30.19 -5.35
N HIS A 324 3.58 28.96 -5.43
CA HIS A 324 4.15 27.85 -4.69
C HIS A 324 5.58 27.53 -5.14
N LYS A 325 5.87 27.58 -6.44
CA LYS A 325 7.22 27.29 -6.99
C LYS A 325 8.27 28.25 -6.42
N LYS A 326 7.95 29.53 -6.25
CA LYS A 326 8.86 30.52 -5.64
C LYS A 326 9.16 30.17 -4.19
N LYS A 327 8.13 29.88 -3.39
CA LYS A 327 8.27 29.50 -1.98
C LYS A 327 9.04 28.18 -1.81
N GLU A 328 8.80 27.22 -2.69
CA GLU A 328 9.47 25.92 -2.69
C GLU A 328 10.97 26.06 -2.99
N ALA A 329 11.35 26.89 -3.96
CA ALA A 329 12.75 27.13 -4.28
C ALA A 329 13.51 27.72 -3.09
N ILE A 330 12.91 28.68 -2.37
CA ILE A 330 13.49 29.26 -1.15
C ILE A 330 13.67 28.17 -0.08
N ALA A 331 12.62 27.41 0.23
CA ALA A 331 12.65 26.37 1.24
C ALA A 331 13.67 25.25 0.91
N GLN A 332 13.84 24.92 -0.38
CA GLN A 332 14.87 23.97 -0.83
C GLN A 332 16.28 24.51 -0.60
N THR A 333 16.51 25.77 -0.90
CA THR A 333 17.84 26.39 -0.71
C THR A 333 18.21 26.38 0.78
N GLU A 334 17.32 26.81 1.65
CA GLU A 334 17.51 26.79 3.10
C GLU A 334 17.79 25.38 3.63
N TYR A 335 17.02 24.39 3.17
CA TYR A 335 17.23 23.00 3.55
C TYR A 335 18.60 22.46 3.12
N MET A 336 19.03 22.75 1.89
CA MET A 336 20.33 22.32 1.36
C MET A 336 21.50 22.96 2.10
N GLU A 337 21.40 24.23 2.48
CA GLU A 337 22.38 24.90 3.33
C GLU A 337 22.49 24.26 4.71
N GLN A 338 21.38 24.05 5.37
CA GLN A 338 21.35 23.36 6.66
C GLN A 338 21.95 21.94 6.58
N LEU A 339 21.63 21.21 5.52
CA LEU A 339 22.17 19.87 5.30
C LEU A 339 23.68 19.88 5.08
N LYS A 340 24.21 20.89 4.39
CA LYS A 340 25.65 21.10 4.19
C LYS A 340 26.35 21.34 5.53
N ILE A 341 25.88 22.29 6.34
CA ILE A 341 26.40 22.59 7.67
C ILE A 341 26.43 21.33 8.55
N TYR A 342 25.35 20.55 8.54
CA TYR A 342 25.27 19.30 9.30
C TYR A 342 26.32 18.27 8.84
N LYS A 343 26.47 18.07 7.53
CA LYS A 343 27.45 17.12 6.97
C LYS A 343 28.88 17.53 7.34
N ASP A 344 29.18 18.81 7.28
CA ASP A 344 30.51 19.35 7.60
C ASP A 344 30.80 19.24 9.11
N THR A 345 29.82 19.54 9.96
CA THR A 345 29.95 19.35 11.41
C THR A 345 30.14 17.89 11.80
N ALA A 346 29.42 16.98 11.14
CA ALA A 346 29.55 15.53 11.37
C ALA A 346 30.93 15.02 10.92
N ARG A 347 31.47 15.52 9.80
CA ARG A 347 32.82 15.21 9.33
C ARG A 347 33.89 15.72 10.29
N ALA A 348 33.74 16.96 10.79
CA ALA A 348 34.68 17.54 11.74
C ALA A 348 34.71 16.77 13.08
N LYS A 349 33.56 16.32 13.59
CA LYS A 349 33.47 15.49 14.79
C LYS A 349 34.17 14.13 14.59
N LYS A 350 33.98 13.51 13.42
CA LYS A 350 34.63 12.22 13.10
C LYS A 350 36.16 12.34 13.02
N ARG A 351 36.68 13.47 12.48
CA ARG A 351 38.13 13.75 12.43
C ARG A 351 38.76 14.01 13.78
N ARG A 352 37.99 14.44 14.79
CA ARG A 352 38.47 14.66 16.19
C ARG A 352 38.44 13.40 17.04
N GLN A 353 37.79 12.35 16.58
CA GLN A 353 37.64 11.06 17.30
C GLN A 353 38.59 9.98 16.76
N ASN A 354 39.23 10.24 15.61
CA ASN A 354 40.34 9.45 15.06
C ASN A 354 41.67 10.20 15.28
#